data_ca911e0f375425194abdcddc48be3269
#
_entry.id   ca911e0f375425194abdcddc48be3269
#
_cell.length_a   1.000
_cell.length_b   1.000
_cell.length_c   1.000
_cell.angle_alpha   90.00
_cell.angle_beta   90.00
_cell.angle_gamma   90.00
#
_symmetry.space_group_name_H-M   'P 1'
#
loop_
_entity.id
_entity.type
_entity.pdbx_description
1 polymer ?
#
loop_
_entity_poly.entity_id
_entity_poly.type
_entity_poly.pdbx_seq_one_letter_code
_entity_poly.pdbx_strand_id
1 'polypeptide(L)'
;MIKLDKIWKIYDMGKIKVEALRGIDLEIKAGEFVSIVGASGSGKSTMMNILGCLDRPTNGKYKLNGSYIEGLDEDELARIRNKNVGFIFQTFNLVPRVTAFHNVELPLIYSKVKASEREKRVAIALERVGLSDRMKHKPNELSGGQKQRVAIARALVNNPSIILADEPTGNLDSETTIEIMEIFKKLNSEGATVIIVTHEVEIAAMTNRQITFKDGKIVSDELNKYRSHEV
;
A
#
# COMPACT_ATOMS: atom_id res chain seq x y z
N MET A 1 13.02 -4.27 7.76
CA MET A 1 12.03 -4.86 6.87
C MET A 1 12.20 -4.42 5.42
N ILE A 2 12.12 -3.14 5.12
CA ILE A 2 12.49 -2.52 3.84
C ILE A 2 13.82 -1.82 4.02
N LYS A 3 14.77 -2.05 3.10
CA LYS A 3 16.02 -1.30 3.04
C LYS A 3 16.35 -0.97 1.59
N LEU A 4 16.50 0.32 1.32
CA LEU A 4 16.90 0.89 0.04
C LEU A 4 18.28 1.50 0.20
N ASP A 5 19.19 1.19 -0.72
CA ASP A 5 20.55 1.72 -0.77
C ASP A 5 20.77 2.32 -2.15
N LYS A 6 20.88 3.64 -2.21
CA LYS A 6 21.13 4.45 -3.40
C LYS A 6 20.22 4.09 -4.59
N ILE A 7 18.91 4.02 -4.34
CA ILE A 7 17.92 3.68 -5.38
C ILE A 7 17.80 4.82 -6.39
N TRP A 8 18.02 4.49 -7.64
CA TRP A 8 17.76 5.32 -8.80
C TRP A 8 16.64 4.72 -9.64
N LYS A 9 15.78 5.58 -10.18
CA LYS A 9 14.85 5.19 -11.24
C LYS A 9 14.89 6.22 -12.34
N ILE A 10 15.29 5.77 -13.53
CA ILE A 10 15.39 6.58 -14.73
C ILE A 10 14.49 5.95 -15.78
N TYR A 11 13.50 6.71 -16.25
CA TYR A 11 12.68 6.34 -17.40
C TYR A 11 13.32 6.90 -18.66
N ASP A 12 13.68 6.01 -19.59
CA ASP A 12 14.24 6.37 -20.88
C ASP A 12 13.12 6.39 -21.95
N MET A 13 12.77 7.58 -22.42
CA MET A 13 11.76 7.78 -23.46
C MET A 13 12.44 8.09 -24.82
N GLY A 14 13.65 7.62 -25.02
CA GLY A 14 14.45 7.83 -26.24
C GLY A 14 15.13 9.20 -26.24
N LYS A 15 14.43 10.27 -26.56
CA LYS A 15 15.01 11.63 -26.61
C LYS A 15 15.09 12.30 -25.23
N ILE A 16 14.33 11.84 -24.26
CA ILE A 16 14.21 12.43 -22.92
C ILE A 16 14.44 11.34 -21.87
N LYS A 17 15.32 11.61 -20.91
CA LYS A 17 15.51 10.79 -19.72
C LYS A 17 14.92 11.50 -18.51
N VAL A 18 14.01 10.82 -17.81
CA VAL A 18 13.38 11.34 -16.59
C VAL A 18 13.94 10.60 -15.39
N GLU A 19 14.73 11.30 -14.58
CA GLU A 19 15.26 10.77 -13.30
C GLU A 19 14.18 10.92 -12.23
N ALA A 20 13.30 9.93 -12.13
CA ALA A 20 12.18 9.93 -11.20
C ALA A 20 12.60 9.72 -9.73
N LEU A 21 13.69 8.95 -9.50
CA LEU A 21 14.33 8.79 -8.19
C LEU A 21 15.84 8.95 -8.33
N ARG A 22 16.46 9.65 -7.38
CA ARG A 22 17.84 10.13 -7.46
C ARG A 22 18.64 9.74 -6.21
N GLY A 23 19.06 8.47 -6.12
CA GLY A 23 19.92 7.97 -5.05
C GLY A 23 19.23 7.94 -3.69
N ILE A 24 18.07 7.29 -3.60
CA ILE A 24 17.28 7.20 -2.36
C ILE A 24 17.89 6.18 -1.43
N ASP A 25 18.22 6.62 -0.21
CA ASP A 25 18.51 5.77 0.94
C ASP A 25 17.31 5.83 1.90
N LEU A 26 16.74 4.67 2.25
CA LEU A 26 15.57 4.58 3.13
C LEU A 26 15.54 3.24 3.85
N GLU A 27 15.25 3.29 5.15
CA GLU A 27 14.95 2.09 5.93
C GLU A 27 13.57 2.23 6.59
N ILE A 28 12.70 1.23 6.42
CA ILE A 28 11.42 1.12 7.11
C ILE A 28 11.41 -0.20 7.88
N LYS A 29 11.23 -0.10 9.19
CA LYS A 29 11.18 -1.26 10.11
C LYS A 29 9.80 -1.92 10.08
N ALA A 30 9.72 -3.17 10.54
CA ALA A 30 8.45 -3.85 10.72
C ALA A 30 7.59 -3.11 11.77
N GLY A 31 6.30 -2.99 11.51
CA GLY A 31 5.34 -2.33 12.40
C GLY A 31 5.36 -0.79 12.33
N GLU A 32 6.14 -0.17 11.44
CA GLU A 32 6.07 1.29 11.27
C GLU A 32 4.79 1.71 10.54
N PHE A 33 4.26 2.87 10.93
CA PHE A 33 3.18 3.57 10.22
C PHE A 33 3.73 4.86 9.64
N VAL A 34 3.93 4.88 8.32
CA VAL A 34 4.70 5.90 7.61
C VAL A 34 3.85 6.57 6.55
N SER A 35 3.97 7.89 6.42
CA SER A 35 3.49 8.63 5.25
C SER A 35 4.64 9.05 4.33
N ILE A 36 4.41 8.97 3.02
CA ILE A 36 5.27 9.52 1.98
C ILE A 36 4.52 10.69 1.35
N VAL A 37 5.05 11.91 1.53
CA VAL A 37 4.41 13.14 1.08
C VAL A 37 5.28 13.89 0.07
N GLY A 38 4.67 14.83 -0.66
CA GLY A 38 5.38 15.71 -1.61
C GLY A 38 4.46 16.17 -2.73
N ALA A 39 4.88 17.16 -3.51
CA ALA A 39 4.14 17.68 -4.64
C ALA A 39 3.93 16.63 -5.75
N SER A 40 2.99 16.88 -6.67
CA SER A 40 2.86 16.06 -7.87
C SER A 40 4.19 16.04 -8.64
N GLY A 41 4.57 14.88 -9.18
CA GLY A 41 5.84 14.70 -9.90
C GLY A 41 7.08 14.57 -9.01
N SER A 42 6.98 14.59 -7.68
CA SER A 42 8.16 14.49 -6.78
C SER A 42 8.79 13.09 -6.70
N GLY A 43 8.18 12.06 -7.31
CA GLY A 43 8.69 10.68 -7.31
C GLY A 43 7.94 9.70 -6.40
N LYS A 44 6.89 10.12 -5.69
CA LYS A 44 6.14 9.28 -4.73
C LYS A 44 5.57 8.00 -5.35
N SER A 45 4.83 8.13 -6.46
CA SER A 45 4.22 6.97 -7.14
C SER A 45 5.29 6.03 -7.71
N THR A 46 6.42 6.57 -8.20
CA THR A 46 7.57 5.76 -8.60
C THR A 46 8.15 5.00 -7.42
N MET A 47 8.31 5.68 -6.27
CA MET A 47 8.78 5.03 -5.04
C MET A 47 7.82 3.92 -4.61
N MET A 48 6.50 4.19 -4.60
CA MET A 48 5.49 3.19 -4.27
C MET A 48 5.55 1.98 -5.18
N ASN A 49 5.72 2.18 -6.50
CA ASN A 49 5.85 1.09 -7.46
C ASN A 49 7.09 0.22 -7.18
N ILE A 50 8.22 0.83 -6.81
CA ILE A 50 9.43 0.08 -6.43
C ILE A 50 9.21 -0.66 -5.13
N LEU A 51 8.70 -0.01 -4.07
CA LEU A 51 8.40 -0.65 -2.79
C LEU A 51 7.46 -1.84 -2.94
N GLY A 52 6.49 -1.72 -3.85
CA GLY A 52 5.51 -2.75 -4.16
C GLY A 52 5.97 -3.81 -5.15
N CYS A 53 7.22 -3.76 -5.61
CA CYS A 53 7.73 -4.67 -6.67
C CYS A 53 6.87 -4.64 -7.96
N LEU A 54 6.25 -3.50 -8.28
CA LEU A 54 5.55 -3.25 -9.54
C LEU A 54 6.50 -2.72 -10.61
N ASP A 55 7.62 -2.14 -10.18
CA ASP A 55 8.69 -1.64 -11.05
C ASP A 55 10.05 -1.94 -10.39
N ARG A 56 11.11 -1.91 -11.19
CA ARG A 56 12.48 -2.18 -10.74
C ARG A 56 13.28 -0.88 -10.67
N PRO A 57 14.16 -0.72 -9.69
CA PRO A 57 15.14 0.36 -9.72
C PRO A 57 16.05 0.21 -10.94
N THR A 58 16.50 1.32 -11.50
CA THR A 58 17.53 1.33 -12.55
C THR A 58 18.91 1.02 -11.96
N ASN A 59 19.18 1.54 -10.76
CA ASN A 59 20.39 1.29 -9.98
C ASN A 59 20.06 1.29 -8.48
N GLY A 60 21.00 0.79 -7.67
CA GLY A 60 20.87 0.68 -6.22
C GLY A 60 20.44 -0.71 -5.79
N LYS A 61 20.24 -0.91 -4.49
CA LYS A 61 19.85 -2.20 -3.91
C LYS A 61 18.57 -2.06 -3.11
N TYR A 62 17.62 -2.96 -3.36
CA TYR A 62 16.38 -3.05 -2.61
C TYR A 62 16.31 -4.40 -1.87
N LYS A 63 16.19 -4.35 -0.56
CA LYS A 63 16.03 -5.54 0.29
C LYS A 63 14.67 -5.51 0.98
N LEU A 64 13.87 -6.56 0.76
CA LEU A 64 12.56 -6.75 1.36
C LEU A 64 12.55 -8.01 2.20
N ASN A 65 12.23 -7.90 3.49
CA ASN A 65 12.22 -9.02 4.44
C ASN A 65 13.51 -9.88 4.40
N GLY A 66 14.66 -9.23 4.19
CA GLY A 66 15.94 -9.91 4.13
C GLY A 66 16.35 -10.43 2.75
N SER A 67 15.46 -10.46 1.77
CA SER A 67 15.73 -10.89 0.39
C SER A 67 15.99 -9.69 -0.52
N TYR A 68 17.00 -9.79 -1.38
CA TYR A 68 17.25 -8.81 -2.43
C TYR A 68 16.24 -8.97 -3.56
N ILE A 69 15.77 -7.83 -4.09
CA ILE A 69 14.76 -7.78 -5.17
C ILE A 69 15.44 -7.71 -6.54
N GLU A 70 16.68 -7.22 -6.61
CA GLU A 70 17.44 -7.17 -7.86
C GLU A 70 17.74 -8.58 -8.35
N GLY A 71 17.65 -8.78 -9.66
CA GLY A 71 17.96 -10.06 -10.31
C GLY A 71 16.83 -11.10 -10.30
N LEU A 72 15.73 -10.83 -9.56
CA LEU A 72 14.55 -11.69 -9.61
C LEU A 72 13.83 -11.57 -10.95
N ASP A 73 13.24 -12.65 -11.43
CA ASP A 73 12.40 -12.62 -12.63
C ASP A 73 10.99 -12.07 -12.32
N GLU A 74 10.15 -11.91 -13.36
CA GLU A 74 8.79 -11.35 -13.21
C GLU A 74 7.87 -12.27 -12.39
N ASP A 75 8.05 -13.58 -12.50
CA ASP A 75 7.26 -14.56 -11.75
C ASP A 75 7.63 -14.53 -10.26
N GLU A 76 8.91 -14.38 -9.94
CA GLU A 76 9.40 -14.23 -8.57
C GLU A 76 8.90 -12.92 -7.95
N LEU A 77 8.97 -11.81 -8.68
CA LEU A 77 8.41 -10.53 -8.24
C LEU A 77 6.90 -10.62 -8.02
N ALA A 78 6.17 -11.28 -8.92
CA ALA A 78 4.74 -11.49 -8.76
C ALA A 78 4.40 -12.30 -7.50
N ARG A 79 5.19 -13.35 -7.19
CA ARG A 79 5.03 -14.14 -5.96
C ARG A 79 5.32 -13.32 -4.71
N ILE A 80 6.42 -12.54 -4.72
CA ILE A 80 6.76 -11.65 -3.60
C ILE A 80 5.65 -10.63 -3.38
N ARG A 81 5.19 -9.98 -4.44
CA ARG A 81 4.12 -8.99 -4.41
C ARG A 81 2.83 -9.59 -3.82
N ASN A 82 2.40 -10.74 -4.34
CA ASN A 82 1.19 -11.41 -3.86
C ASN A 82 1.26 -11.82 -2.39
N LYS A 83 2.44 -12.27 -1.93
CA LYS A 83 2.63 -12.77 -0.56
C LYS A 83 2.88 -11.67 0.46
N ASN A 84 3.66 -10.63 0.09
CA ASN A 84 4.22 -9.70 1.05
C ASN A 84 3.59 -8.31 1.00
N VAL A 85 2.87 -7.94 -0.08
CA VAL A 85 2.40 -6.58 -0.29
C VAL A 85 0.89 -6.55 -0.53
N GLY A 86 0.18 -5.82 0.32
CA GLY A 86 -1.21 -5.47 0.12
C GLY A 86 -1.32 -4.07 -0.50
N PHE A 87 -1.89 -3.96 -1.70
CA PHE A 87 -2.08 -2.68 -2.38
C PHE A 87 -3.48 -2.12 -2.18
N ILE A 88 -3.55 -0.82 -1.90
CA ILE A 88 -4.77 -0.04 -1.79
C ILE A 88 -4.59 1.22 -2.64
N PHE A 89 -5.54 1.50 -3.54
CA PHE A 89 -5.47 2.61 -4.49
C PHE A 89 -6.62 3.60 -4.29
N GLN A 90 -6.43 4.83 -4.68
CA GLN A 90 -7.44 5.89 -4.66
C GLN A 90 -8.71 5.51 -5.43
N THR A 91 -8.58 4.82 -6.58
CA THR A 91 -9.69 4.41 -7.45
C THR A 91 -10.23 3.02 -7.13
N PHE A 92 -9.91 2.47 -5.94
CA PHE A 92 -10.30 1.15 -5.42
C PHE A 92 -9.83 -0.03 -6.28
N ASN A 93 -9.78 0.09 -7.59
CA ASN A 93 -9.38 -0.94 -8.56
C ASN A 93 -10.09 -2.28 -8.33
N LEU A 94 -11.40 -2.22 -8.06
CA LEU A 94 -12.26 -3.40 -7.97
C LEU A 94 -12.69 -3.86 -9.34
N VAL A 95 -12.81 -5.18 -9.52
CA VAL A 95 -13.37 -5.77 -10.73
C VAL A 95 -14.89 -5.54 -10.73
N PRO A 96 -15.46 -4.75 -11.65
CA PRO A 96 -16.82 -4.23 -11.52
C PRO A 96 -17.92 -5.29 -11.60
N ARG A 97 -17.66 -6.41 -12.30
CA ARG A 97 -18.66 -7.44 -12.61
C ARG A 97 -18.76 -8.57 -11.59
N VAL A 98 -17.85 -8.61 -10.62
CA VAL A 98 -17.81 -9.63 -9.57
C VAL A 98 -18.14 -9.03 -8.21
N THR A 99 -18.57 -9.87 -7.27
CA THR A 99 -18.98 -9.43 -5.94
C THR A 99 -17.80 -8.97 -5.08
N ALA A 100 -18.08 -8.35 -3.94
CA ALA A 100 -17.07 -8.01 -2.92
C ALA A 100 -16.29 -9.27 -2.50
N PHE A 101 -16.98 -10.38 -2.26
CA PHE A 101 -16.36 -11.67 -1.96
C PHE A 101 -15.32 -12.07 -3.01
N HIS A 102 -15.70 -12.10 -4.28
CA HIS A 102 -14.79 -12.52 -5.35
C HIS A 102 -13.66 -11.52 -5.61
N ASN A 103 -13.88 -10.21 -5.38
CA ASN A 103 -12.79 -9.23 -5.42
C ASN A 103 -11.73 -9.52 -4.34
N VAL A 104 -12.15 -9.86 -3.12
CA VAL A 104 -11.24 -10.19 -2.01
C VAL A 104 -10.59 -11.57 -2.21
N GLU A 105 -11.25 -12.49 -2.88
CA GLU A 105 -10.75 -13.84 -3.15
C GLU A 105 -9.57 -13.87 -4.14
N LEU A 106 -9.47 -12.89 -5.05
CA LEU A 106 -8.50 -12.89 -6.16
C LEU A 106 -7.06 -13.19 -5.73
N PRO A 107 -6.47 -12.53 -4.72
CA PRO A 107 -5.09 -12.81 -4.31
C PRO A 107 -4.87 -14.24 -3.83
N LEU A 108 -5.89 -14.86 -3.22
CA LEU A 108 -5.82 -16.24 -2.75
C LEU A 108 -5.86 -17.26 -3.91
N ILE A 109 -6.54 -16.93 -5.01
CA ILE A 109 -6.54 -17.75 -6.24
C ILE A 109 -5.13 -17.79 -6.82
N TYR A 110 -4.47 -16.63 -6.95
CA TYR A 110 -3.09 -16.54 -7.40
C TYR A 110 -2.11 -17.26 -6.47
N SER A 111 -2.39 -17.28 -5.16
CA SER A 111 -1.63 -18.07 -4.17
C SER A 111 -1.95 -19.57 -4.20
N LYS A 112 -2.83 -20.04 -5.10
CA LYS A 112 -3.26 -21.45 -5.23
C LYS A 112 -3.84 -22.02 -3.91
N VAL A 113 -4.48 -21.18 -3.09
CA VAL A 113 -5.14 -21.60 -1.85
C VAL A 113 -6.39 -22.42 -2.20
N LYS A 114 -6.65 -23.52 -1.47
CA LYS A 114 -7.82 -24.38 -1.67
C LYS A 114 -9.15 -23.62 -1.46
N ALA A 115 -10.20 -23.95 -2.24
CA ALA A 115 -11.48 -23.23 -2.22
C ALA A 115 -12.10 -23.10 -0.81
N SER A 116 -12.11 -24.18 -0.04
CA SER A 116 -12.66 -24.19 1.33
C SER A 116 -11.92 -23.26 2.30
N GLU A 117 -10.63 -23.07 2.08
CA GLU A 117 -9.81 -22.15 2.88
C GLU A 117 -9.97 -20.71 2.41
N ARG A 118 -10.12 -20.49 1.08
CA ARG A 118 -10.39 -19.16 0.52
C ARG A 118 -11.67 -18.57 1.11
N GLU A 119 -12.75 -19.35 1.14
CA GLU A 119 -14.02 -18.92 1.69
C GLU A 119 -13.90 -18.40 3.12
N LYS A 120 -13.21 -19.15 3.99
CA LYS A 120 -12.94 -18.73 5.38
C LYS A 120 -12.15 -17.45 5.47
N ARG A 121 -11.04 -17.34 4.72
CA ARG A 121 -10.16 -16.16 4.76
C ARG A 121 -10.85 -14.91 4.22
N VAL A 122 -11.62 -15.04 3.17
CA VAL A 122 -12.42 -13.94 2.60
C VAL A 122 -13.46 -13.45 3.60
N ALA A 123 -14.18 -14.36 4.25
CA ALA A 123 -15.18 -14.02 5.27
C ALA A 123 -14.52 -13.21 6.42
N ILE A 124 -13.42 -13.71 6.96
CA ILE A 124 -12.65 -13.02 8.00
C ILE A 124 -12.15 -11.65 7.53
N ALA A 125 -11.62 -11.55 6.31
CA ALA A 125 -11.11 -10.28 5.79
C ALA A 125 -12.23 -9.23 5.63
N LEU A 126 -13.41 -9.63 5.16
CA LEU A 126 -14.58 -8.73 5.03
C LEU A 126 -15.16 -8.36 6.39
N GLU A 127 -15.17 -9.27 7.36
CA GLU A 127 -15.58 -9.01 8.73
C GLU A 127 -14.67 -7.96 9.39
N ARG A 128 -13.36 -8.06 9.23
CA ARG A 128 -12.38 -7.10 9.77
C ARG A 128 -12.60 -5.66 9.33
N VAL A 129 -13.23 -5.47 8.17
CA VAL A 129 -13.56 -4.13 7.64
C VAL A 129 -15.06 -3.79 7.76
N GLY A 130 -15.85 -4.62 8.48
CA GLY A 130 -17.26 -4.36 8.75
C GLY A 130 -18.18 -4.56 7.52
N LEU A 131 -17.88 -5.52 6.64
CA LEU A 131 -18.64 -5.79 5.41
C LEU A 131 -19.18 -7.23 5.32
N SER A 132 -19.42 -7.89 6.45
CA SER A 132 -19.96 -9.26 6.47
C SER A 132 -21.30 -9.40 5.75
N ASP A 133 -22.15 -8.37 5.85
CA ASP A 133 -23.48 -8.31 5.22
C ASP A 133 -23.44 -7.89 3.73
N ARG A 134 -22.28 -7.48 3.21
CA ARG A 134 -22.08 -6.94 1.86
C ARG A 134 -21.30 -7.87 0.94
N MET A 135 -20.97 -9.09 1.35
CA MET A 135 -20.14 -10.04 0.59
C MET A 135 -20.66 -10.32 -0.82
N LYS A 136 -21.99 -10.35 -1.01
CA LYS A 136 -22.64 -10.66 -2.29
C LYS A 136 -22.87 -9.44 -3.18
N HIS A 137 -22.64 -8.22 -2.69
CA HIS A 137 -22.84 -7.00 -3.46
C HIS A 137 -21.70 -6.79 -4.47
N LYS A 138 -22.04 -6.21 -5.61
CA LYS A 138 -21.08 -5.77 -6.64
C LYS A 138 -20.62 -4.34 -6.34
N PRO A 139 -19.49 -3.90 -6.89
CA PRO A 139 -18.97 -2.54 -6.65
C PRO A 139 -19.95 -1.41 -6.96
N ASN A 140 -20.82 -1.56 -7.96
CA ASN A 140 -21.84 -0.55 -8.29
C ASN A 140 -23.00 -0.47 -7.27
N GLU A 141 -23.10 -1.42 -6.35
CA GLU A 141 -24.08 -1.47 -5.27
C GLU A 141 -23.51 -1.00 -3.93
N LEU A 142 -22.26 -0.53 -3.91
CA LEU A 142 -21.52 -0.12 -2.73
C LEU A 142 -21.21 1.39 -2.77
N SER A 143 -21.23 2.04 -1.59
CA SER A 143 -20.73 3.41 -1.43
C SER A 143 -19.21 3.51 -1.67
N GLY A 144 -18.66 4.71 -1.78
CA GLY A 144 -17.21 4.96 -1.90
C GLY A 144 -16.42 4.32 -0.76
N GLY A 145 -16.83 4.57 0.47
CA GLY A 145 -16.20 4.00 1.66
C GLY A 145 -16.31 2.48 1.73
N GLN A 146 -17.45 1.90 1.35
CA GLN A 146 -17.60 0.45 1.26
C GLN A 146 -16.69 -0.17 0.19
N LYS A 147 -16.54 0.47 -0.98
CA LYS A 147 -15.58 0.04 -2.01
C LYS A 147 -14.14 0.06 -1.49
N GLN A 148 -13.77 1.11 -0.75
CA GLN A 148 -12.44 1.22 -0.16
C GLN A 148 -12.21 0.14 0.90
N ARG A 149 -13.20 -0.15 1.73
CA ARG A 149 -13.13 -1.26 2.69
C ARG A 149 -12.98 -2.62 2.00
N VAL A 150 -13.64 -2.86 0.85
CA VAL A 150 -13.42 -4.07 0.04
C VAL A 150 -11.99 -4.12 -0.50
N ALA A 151 -11.44 -2.99 -0.98
CA ALA A 151 -10.05 -2.91 -1.44
C ALA A 151 -9.05 -3.18 -0.29
N ILE A 152 -9.33 -2.68 0.91
CA ILE A 152 -8.54 -2.99 2.12
C ILE A 152 -8.63 -4.49 2.46
N ALA A 153 -9.83 -5.08 2.50
CA ALA A 153 -10.00 -6.51 2.76
C ALA A 153 -9.23 -7.37 1.75
N ARG A 154 -9.27 -7.01 0.46
CA ARG A 154 -8.49 -7.65 -0.61
C ARG A 154 -6.98 -7.55 -0.35
N ALA A 155 -6.51 -6.40 0.10
CA ALA A 155 -5.11 -6.19 0.42
C ALA A 155 -4.65 -7.07 1.61
N LEU A 156 -5.53 -7.32 2.57
CA LEU A 156 -5.22 -8.04 3.82
C LEU A 156 -5.33 -9.57 3.71
N VAL A 157 -6.04 -10.10 2.71
CA VAL A 157 -6.47 -11.50 2.68
C VAL A 157 -5.34 -12.54 2.67
N ASN A 158 -4.14 -12.15 2.19
CA ASN A 158 -2.92 -12.97 2.22
C ASN A 158 -2.05 -12.71 3.48
N ASN A 159 -2.51 -11.90 4.43
CA ASN A 159 -1.71 -11.46 5.59
C ASN A 159 -0.35 -10.87 5.16
N PRO A 160 -0.33 -9.82 4.33
CA PRO A 160 0.90 -9.25 3.82
C PRO A 160 1.73 -8.63 4.95
N SER A 161 3.05 -8.58 4.75
CA SER A 161 3.94 -7.91 5.70
C SER A 161 3.93 -6.38 5.56
N ILE A 162 3.49 -5.88 4.40
CA ILE A 162 3.40 -4.45 4.09
C ILE A 162 2.05 -4.13 3.47
N ILE A 163 1.46 -3.02 3.91
CA ILE A 163 0.30 -2.38 3.27
C ILE A 163 0.80 -1.10 2.62
N LEU A 164 0.65 -1.01 1.29
CA LEU A 164 0.95 0.18 0.51
C LEU A 164 -0.36 0.82 0.06
N ALA A 165 -0.63 2.04 0.51
CA ALA A 165 -1.85 2.78 0.20
C ALA A 165 -1.52 4.06 -0.56
N ASP A 166 -2.00 4.19 -1.81
CA ASP A 166 -1.84 5.35 -2.66
C ASP A 166 -3.10 6.20 -2.62
N GLU A 167 -3.01 7.38 -1.99
CA GLU A 167 -4.11 8.33 -1.81
C GLU A 167 -5.42 7.63 -1.34
N PRO A 168 -5.37 6.81 -0.25
CA PRO A 168 -6.46 5.88 0.07
C PRO A 168 -7.78 6.57 0.44
N THR A 169 -7.77 7.86 0.67
CA THR A 169 -8.90 8.70 1.10
C THR A 169 -9.32 9.75 0.08
N GLY A 170 -8.54 9.94 -0.99
CA GLY A 170 -8.71 11.06 -1.92
C GLY A 170 -10.02 11.11 -2.72
N ASN A 171 -10.86 10.06 -2.65
CA ASN A 171 -12.21 10.02 -3.26
C ASN A 171 -13.33 9.83 -2.23
N LEU A 172 -13.06 10.13 -0.96
CA LEU A 172 -13.98 9.92 0.15
C LEU A 172 -14.35 11.25 0.81
N ASP A 173 -15.51 11.28 1.45
CA ASP A 173 -15.89 12.38 2.36
C ASP A 173 -15.09 12.35 3.66
N SER A 174 -15.12 13.43 4.43
CA SER A 174 -14.31 13.61 5.63
C SER A 174 -14.62 12.56 6.72
N GLU A 175 -15.88 12.18 6.90
CA GLU A 175 -16.29 11.20 7.90
C GLU A 175 -15.76 9.80 7.52
N THR A 176 -15.98 9.40 6.29
CA THR A 176 -15.46 8.14 5.74
C THR A 176 -13.92 8.10 5.76
N THR A 177 -13.27 9.24 5.50
CA THR A 177 -11.80 9.37 5.59
C THR A 177 -11.29 9.00 6.98
N ILE A 178 -11.91 9.53 8.04
CA ILE A 178 -11.53 9.20 9.43
C ILE A 178 -11.72 7.70 9.68
N GLU A 179 -12.85 7.12 9.27
CA GLU A 179 -13.11 5.69 9.44
C GLU A 179 -12.05 4.79 8.76
N ILE A 180 -11.64 5.15 7.53
CA ILE A 180 -10.59 4.42 6.82
C ILE A 180 -9.24 4.56 7.52
N MET A 181 -8.90 5.74 8.02
CA MET A 181 -7.66 5.95 8.77
C MET A 181 -7.63 5.19 10.10
N GLU A 182 -8.78 5.07 10.79
CA GLU A 182 -8.88 4.22 11.99
C GLU A 182 -8.67 2.73 11.68
N ILE A 183 -9.11 2.24 10.50
CA ILE A 183 -8.77 0.89 10.06
C ILE A 183 -7.25 0.74 9.91
N PHE A 184 -6.54 1.70 9.28
CA PHE A 184 -5.08 1.63 9.15
C PHE A 184 -4.37 1.71 10.50
N LYS A 185 -4.79 2.56 11.43
CA LYS A 185 -4.25 2.62 12.79
C LYS A 185 -4.41 1.29 13.52
N LYS A 186 -5.60 0.69 13.44
CA LYS A 186 -5.87 -0.62 14.03
C LYS A 186 -4.96 -1.69 13.44
N LEU A 187 -4.82 -1.76 12.12
CA LEU A 187 -3.93 -2.72 11.46
C LEU A 187 -2.47 -2.52 11.90
N ASN A 188 -2.02 -1.28 12.02
CA ASN A 188 -0.68 -0.98 12.51
C ASN A 188 -0.51 -1.39 13.98
N SER A 189 -1.49 -1.15 14.85
CA SER A 189 -1.44 -1.59 16.27
C SER A 189 -1.42 -3.12 16.40
N GLU A 190 -1.94 -3.84 15.42
CA GLU A 190 -1.86 -5.31 15.29
C GLU A 190 -0.50 -5.78 14.72
N GLY A 191 0.44 -4.85 14.44
CA GLY A 191 1.80 -5.13 13.99
C GLY A 191 2.03 -5.03 12.47
N ALA A 192 1.02 -4.65 11.67
CA ALA A 192 1.21 -4.43 10.24
C ALA A 192 2.08 -3.21 9.97
N THR A 193 2.98 -3.30 8.98
CA THR A 193 3.69 -2.14 8.45
C THR A 193 2.81 -1.46 7.43
N VAL A 194 2.50 -0.18 7.64
CA VAL A 194 1.60 0.59 6.78
C VAL A 194 2.36 1.79 6.20
N ILE A 195 2.32 1.93 4.87
CA ILE A 195 2.91 3.05 4.15
C ILE A 195 1.81 3.73 3.34
N ILE A 196 1.53 4.99 3.65
CA ILE A 196 0.53 5.80 2.94
C ILE A 196 1.25 6.83 2.08
N VAL A 197 0.97 6.83 0.80
CA VAL A 197 1.38 7.91 -0.11
C VAL A 197 0.22 8.89 -0.17
N THR A 198 0.48 10.16 0.16
CA THR A 198 -0.56 11.19 0.13
C THR A 198 0.04 12.58 -0.08
N HIS A 199 -0.77 13.51 -0.57
CA HIS A 199 -0.48 14.94 -0.57
C HIS A 199 -1.27 15.70 0.50
N GLU A 200 -2.16 15.01 1.22
CA GLU A 200 -2.99 15.57 2.29
C GLU A 200 -2.21 15.63 3.61
N VAL A 201 -2.00 16.86 4.12
CA VAL A 201 -1.23 17.09 5.36
C VAL A 201 -1.91 16.45 6.57
N GLU A 202 -3.24 16.47 6.62
CA GLU A 202 -4.04 15.90 7.71
C GLU A 202 -3.86 14.38 7.79
N ILE A 203 -3.87 13.69 6.64
CA ILE A 203 -3.64 12.24 6.57
C ILE A 203 -2.21 11.90 6.98
N ALA A 204 -1.24 12.68 6.50
CA ALA A 204 0.17 12.48 6.86
C ALA A 204 0.38 12.65 8.38
N ALA A 205 -0.27 13.63 9.01
CA ALA A 205 -0.19 13.87 10.45
C ALA A 205 -0.77 12.70 11.30
N MET A 206 -1.63 11.87 10.73
CA MET A 206 -2.20 10.68 11.40
C MET A 206 -1.23 9.48 11.44
N THR A 207 -0.10 9.54 10.76
CA THR A 207 0.95 8.50 10.77
C THR A 207 2.01 8.77 11.83
N ASN A 208 2.89 7.81 12.11
CA ASN A 208 3.93 7.98 13.15
C ASN A 208 5.21 8.64 12.60
N ARG A 209 5.45 8.54 11.29
CA ARG A 209 6.65 9.05 10.61
C ARG A 209 6.28 9.59 9.25
N GLN A 210 6.83 10.75 8.91
CA GLN A 210 6.60 11.40 7.63
C GLN A 210 7.90 11.52 6.84
N ILE A 211 7.88 11.05 5.60
CA ILE A 211 8.98 11.13 4.65
C ILE A 211 8.57 12.08 3.53
N THR A 212 9.31 13.17 3.36
CA THR A 212 8.98 14.19 2.36
C THR A 212 9.85 14.03 1.11
N PHE A 213 9.19 13.88 -0.03
CA PHE A 213 9.81 13.79 -1.35
C PHE A 213 9.77 15.12 -2.10
N LYS A 214 10.89 15.48 -2.71
CA LYS A 214 11.01 16.61 -3.64
C LYS A 214 12.00 16.27 -4.73
N ASP A 215 11.60 16.45 -5.99
CA ASP A 215 12.46 16.29 -7.19
C ASP A 215 13.26 14.95 -7.21
N GLY A 216 12.58 13.86 -6.86
CA GLY A 216 13.16 12.51 -6.83
C GLY A 216 14.08 12.22 -5.65
N LYS A 217 14.10 13.07 -4.62
CA LYS A 217 14.92 12.91 -3.40
C LYS A 217 14.07 12.95 -2.14
N ILE A 218 14.56 12.32 -1.08
CA ILE A 218 14.05 12.53 0.29
C ILE A 218 14.70 13.82 0.82
N VAL A 219 13.86 14.79 1.22
CA VAL A 219 14.31 16.07 1.77
C VAL A 219 14.06 16.20 3.27
N SER A 220 13.15 15.38 3.83
CA SER A 220 12.90 15.28 5.26
C SER A 220 12.42 13.86 5.59
N ASP A 221 12.77 13.38 6.78
CA ASP A 221 12.38 12.09 7.35
C ASP A 221 12.25 12.26 8.87
N GLU A 222 11.03 12.46 9.34
CA GLU A 222 10.74 12.93 10.69
C GLU A 222 9.67 12.08 11.37
N LEU A 223 9.84 11.89 12.68
CA LEU A 223 8.78 11.32 13.51
C LEU A 223 7.71 12.38 13.78
N ASN A 224 6.45 12.03 13.57
CA ASN A 224 5.33 12.89 13.92
C ASN A 224 5.20 13.01 15.44
N LYS A 225 5.35 14.21 15.99
CA LYS A 225 5.33 14.50 17.44
C LYS A 225 3.94 14.40 18.09
N TYR A 226 2.89 14.08 17.35
CA TYR A 226 1.49 14.14 17.81
C TYR A 226 0.98 12.84 18.47
N ARG A 227 1.82 12.11 19.23
CA ARG A 227 1.36 10.95 20.01
C ARG A 227 1.80 10.97 21.47
N SER A 228 1.66 12.08 22.16
CA SER A 228 1.90 12.12 23.63
C SER A 228 0.73 12.61 24.48
N HIS A 229 -0.48 12.68 23.93
CA HIS A 229 -1.67 12.99 24.77
C HIS A 229 -2.88 12.22 24.24
N GLU A 230 -3.01 10.97 24.69
CA GLU A 230 -4.27 10.31 25.00
C GLU A 230 -3.94 8.96 25.64
N VAL A 231 -3.89 8.98 26.95
CA VAL A 231 -4.10 7.82 27.83
C VAL A 231 -5.43 8.07 28.50
#